data_7bb9e736ffb3976761018c8565173971
#
_entry.id   7bb9e736ffb3976761018c8565173971
#
_cell.length_a   1.000
_cell.length_b   1.000
_cell.length_c   1.000
_cell.angle_alpha   90.00
_cell.angle_beta   90.00
_cell.angle_gamma   90.00
#
_symmetry.space_group_name_H-M   'P 1'
#
loop_
_entity.id
_entity.type
_entity.pdbx_description
1 polymer ?
#
loop_
_entity_poly.entity_id
_entity_poly.type
_entity_poly.pdbx_seq_one_letter_code
_entity_poly.pdbx_strand_id
1 'polypeptide(L)' 'MNLERIEAFVYPENETSENMLKKLGFVHEGYLRKYAYFRDKHQDLNMFSLIKN' A
#
# COMPACT_ATOMS: atom_id res chain seq x y z
N MET A 1 16.32 16.95 -11.53
CA MET A 1 16.10 15.52 -11.26
C MET A 1 14.65 15.25 -10.97
N ASN A 2 14.05 14.34 -11.71
CA ASN A 2 12.64 14.03 -11.54
C ASN A 2 12.48 12.70 -10.83
N LEU A 3 12.00 12.77 -9.61
CA LEU A 3 11.66 11.58 -8.84
C LEU A 3 10.17 11.39 -8.87
N GLU A 4 9.74 10.23 -9.26
CA GLU A 4 8.33 9.88 -9.20
C GLU A 4 8.11 8.92 -8.06
N ARG A 5 7.09 9.20 -7.29
CA ARG A 5 6.69 8.33 -6.20
C ARG A 5 5.28 7.85 -6.43
N ILE A 6 5.14 6.54 -6.47
CA ILE A 6 3.83 5.91 -6.66
C ILE A 6 3.46 5.25 -5.35
N GLU A 7 2.29 5.55 -4.83
CA GLU A 7 1.82 4.97 -3.59
C GLU A 7 0.63 4.06 -3.84
N ALA A 8 0.60 2.94 -3.16
CA ALA A 8 -0.50 1.99 -3.26
C ALA A 8 -0.94 1.58 -1.87
N PHE A 9 -2.24 1.45 -1.70
CA PHE A 9 -2.83 1.06 -0.42
C PHE A 9 -3.55 -0.26 -0.60
N VAL A 10 -3.27 -1.21 0.29
CA VAL A 10 -3.80 -2.57 0.18
C VAL A 10 -4.35 -2.99 1.53
N TYR A 11 -5.50 -3.67 1.52
CA TYR A 11 -6.03 -4.24 2.74
C TYR A 11 -5.10 -5.34 3.25
N PRO A 12 -4.88 -5.43 4.58
CA PRO A 12 -3.95 -6.40 5.13
C PRO A 12 -4.26 -7.84 4.76
N GLU A 13 -5.51 -8.16 4.53
CA GLU A 13 -5.94 -9.52 4.20
C GLU A 13 -5.78 -9.86 2.73
N ASN A 14 -5.39 -8.89 1.91
CA ASN A 14 -5.26 -9.11 0.46
C ASN A 14 -3.82 -9.45 0.10
N GLU A 15 -3.41 -10.67 0.44
CA GLU A 15 -2.04 -11.10 0.21
C GLU A 15 -1.67 -11.14 -1.27
N THR A 16 -2.62 -11.45 -2.12
CA THR A 16 -2.35 -11.52 -3.56
C THR A 16 -1.89 -10.17 -4.09
N SER A 17 -2.56 -9.11 -3.70
CA SER A 17 -2.19 -7.77 -4.12
C SER A 17 -0.84 -7.36 -3.54
N GLU A 18 -0.59 -7.71 -2.27
CA GLU A 18 0.69 -7.40 -1.65
C GLU A 18 1.83 -8.07 -2.39
N ASN A 19 1.66 -9.35 -2.71
CA ASN A 19 2.68 -10.09 -3.44
C ASN A 19 2.92 -9.49 -4.82
N MET A 20 1.87 -9.08 -5.49
CA MET A 20 1.99 -8.45 -6.79
C MET A 20 2.78 -7.15 -6.70
N LEU A 21 2.49 -6.32 -5.71
CA LEU A 21 3.20 -5.06 -5.54
C LEU A 21 4.68 -5.30 -5.26
N LYS A 22 4.98 -6.28 -4.44
CA LYS A 22 6.38 -6.61 -4.14
C LYS A 22 7.12 -7.06 -5.39
N LYS A 23 6.46 -7.84 -6.23
CA LYS A 23 7.08 -8.28 -7.49
C LYS A 23 7.34 -7.12 -8.44
N LEU A 24 6.53 -6.08 -8.35
CA LEU A 24 6.71 -4.89 -9.18
C LEU A 24 7.76 -3.94 -8.63
N GLY A 25 8.30 -4.24 -7.46
CA GLY A 25 9.33 -3.42 -6.87
C GLY A 25 8.86 -2.47 -5.79
N PHE A 26 7.62 -2.56 -5.41
CA PHE A 26 7.09 -1.74 -4.34
C PHE A 26 7.65 -2.17 -2.99
N VAL A 27 7.82 -1.21 -2.11
CA VAL A 27 8.34 -1.44 -0.77
C VAL A 27 7.25 -1.13 0.24
N HIS A 28 7.13 -1.97 1.24
CA HIS A 28 6.17 -1.76 2.32
C HIS A 28 6.65 -0.59 3.18
N GLU A 29 5.87 0.49 3.19
CA GLU A 29 6.25 1.70 3.90
C GLU A 29 5.66 1.79 5.29
N GLY A 30 4.47 1.23 5.47
CA GLY A 30 3.87 1.31 6.78
C GLY A 30 2.53 0.61 6.86
N TYR A 31 2.03 0.52 8.08
CA TYR A 31 0.73 -0.06 8.38
C TYR A 31 -0.13 1.05 8.98
N LEU A 32 -1.22 1.37 8.28
CA LEU A 32 -2.07 2.48 8.68
C LEU A 32 -3.32 1.95 9.36
N ARG A 33 -3.39 2.09 10.67
CA ARG A 33 -4.52 1.58 11.43
C ARG A 33 -5.68 2.55 11.36
N LYS A 34 -6.89 2.00 11.15
CA LYS A 34 -8.13 2.78 11.10
C LYS A 34 -8.04 3.93 10.10
N TYR A 35 -7.35 3.67 9.00
CA TYR A 35 -7.11 4.72 8.01
C TYR A 35 -8.33 5.02 7.16
N ALA A 36 -9.10 3.99 6.82
CA ALA A 36 -10.27 4.15 5.97
C ALA A 36 -11.51 3.64 6.69
N TYR A 37 -12.64 4.25 6.38
CA TYR A 37 -13.93 3.83 6.93
C TYR A 37 -14.77 3.27 5.79
N PHE A 38 -15.10 1.98 5.90
CA PHE A 38 -15.78 1.28 4.82
C PHE A 38 -16.66 0.18 5.42
N ARG A 39 -17.91 0.11 4.96
CA ARG A 39 -18.88 -0.88 5.44
C ARG A 39 -19.07 -0.83 6.95
N ASP A 40 -19.23 0.39 7.45
CA ASP A 40 -19.47 0.65 8.87
C ASP A 40 -18.35 0.16 9.78
N LYS A 41 -17.14 0.02 9.22
CA LYS A 41 -15.97 -0.38 9.98
C LYS A 41 -14.77 0.44 9.60
N HIS A 42 -13.91 0.67 10.57
CA HIS A 42 -12.61 1.24 10.28
C HIS A 42 -11.73 0.14 9.71
N GLN A 43 -11.08 0.43 8.61
CA GLN A 43 -10.21 -0.53 7.94
C GLN A 43 -8.76 -0.10 8.07
N ASP A 44 -7.91 -1.08 8.33
CA ASP A 44 -6.48 -0.84 8.32
C ASP A 44 -5.97 -1.03 6.90
N LEU A 45 -4.91 -0.33 6.57
CA LEU A 45 -4.31 -0.43 5.24
C LEU A 45 -2.80 -0.57 5.34
N ASN A 46 -2.24 -1.35 4.44
CA ASN A 46 -0.80 -1.38 4.23
C ASN A 46 -0.45 -0.39 3.14
N MET A 47 0.56 0.40 3.39
CA MET A 47 1.02 1.39 2.42
C MET A 47 2.31 0.91 1.77
N PHE A 48 2.29 0.88 0.44
CA PHE A 48 3.46 0.52 -0.35
C PHE A 48 3.85 1.69 -1.22
N SER A 49 5.10 1.77 -1.55
CA SER A 49 5.55 2.82 -2.45
C SER A 49 6.61 2.31 -3.40
N LEU A 50 6.67 2.96 -4.55
CA LEU A 50 7.69 2.71 -5.56
C LEU A 50 8.26 4.05 -5.97
N ILE A 51 9.57 4.17 -5.86
CA ILE A 51 10.24 5.41 -6.23
C ILE A 51 11.03 5.16 -7.52
N LYS A 52 10.75 5.99 -8.50
CA LYS A 52 11.47 5.94 -9.77
C LYS A 52 12.32 7.18 -9.95
N ASN A 53 13.49 6.96 -10.43
CA ASN A 53 14.41 8.05 -10.77
C ASN A 53 14.34 8.36 -12.26
#